data_ddedf486d91fc58eda9644affbcf0e88
#
_entry.id   ddedf486d91fc58eda9644affbcf0e88
#
_cell.length_a   1.000
_cell.length_b   1.000
_cell.length_c   1.000
_cell.angle_alpha   90.00
_cell.angle_beta   90.00
_cell.angle_gamma   90.00
#
_symmetry.space_group_name_H-M   'P 1'
#
loop_
_entity.id
_entity.type
_entity.pdbx_description
1 polymer ?
#
loop_
_entity_poly.entity_id
_entity_poly.type
_entity_poly.pdbx_seq_one_letter_code
_entity_poly.pdbx_strand_id
1 'polypeptide(L)'
;MDIGVGLPTTVPGCSGPVLTGWARRAEHLGFASLGVLDRLVYDNYEPVVALAAAAAVTERIRLAATILIAAYRDSPAVLAKQLATVDHLSGGRLVVGVAAGGREDDFLAAGTTFAGRGKRLDDLVATLREVWQGDTVGPAAAPPLVMGGHSPAAMRRAAAHGQGWIGGGSSTAGYAALAEQARLAWKSAGREDRPRMMSLGYVSLGPDGRERAQSYLRAYYAFAGPKAEMAAAGAITDAGRLRETIAAYAEVGCDELILFPCTTDVGQLDLIAAEALP
;
A
#
# COMPACT_ATOMS: atom_id res chain seq x y z
N MET A 1 -14.26 -6.72 -7.77
CA MET A 1 -12.98 -6.41 -7.09
C MET A 1 -12.34 -5.23 -7.80
N ASP A 2 -11.91 -4.22 -7.04
CA ASP A 2 -11.22 -3.05 -7.61
C ASP A 2 -9.78 -3.41 -7.98
N ILE A 3 -9.28 -2.81 -9.08
CA ILE A 3 -7.88 -2.92 -9.47
C ILE A 3 -7.22 -1.55 -9.35
N GLY A 4 -6.26 -1.45 -8.44
CA GLY A 4 -5.39 -0.29 -8.30
C GLY A 4 -4.01 -0.54 -8.91
N VAL A 5 -3.23 0.52 -9.07
CA VAL A 5 -1.81 0.42 -9.45
C VAL A 5 -0.92 1.20 -8.50
N GLY A 6 0.29 0.71 -8.28
CA GLY A 6 1.30 1.42 -7.51
C GLY A 6 1.92 2.57 -8.30
N LEU A 7 2.21 3.68 -7.64
CA LEU A 7 3.16 4.66 -8.17
C LEU A 7 4.56 4.05 -8.20
N PRO A 8 5.39 4.31 -9.22
CA PRO A 8 6.73 3.72 -9.35
C PRO A 8 7.75 4.38 -8.40
N THR A 9 7.34 4.77 -7.20
CA THR A 9 8.14 5.53 -6.22
C THR A 9 9.40 4.81 -5.76
N THR A 10 9.40 3.49 -5.79
CA THR A 10 10.51 2.62 -5.36
C THR A 10 11.28 2.02 -6.54
N VAL A 11 10.90 2.36 -7.77
CA VAL A 11 11.60 1.87 -8.97
C VAL A 11 12.74 2.82 -9.31
N PRO A 12 13.99 2.33 -9.46
CA PRO A 12 15.13 3.17 -9.81
C PRO A 12 14.89 4.00 -11.08
N GLY A 13 15.34 5.25 -11.08
CA GLY A 13 15.18 6.15 -12.22
C GLY A 13 13.80 6.81 -12.34
N CYS A 14 12.90 6.66 -11.37
CA CYS A 14 11.65 7.40 -11.34
C CYS A 14 11.94 8.90 -11.16
N SER A 15 11.55 9.72 -12.13
CA SER A 15 11.64 11.19 -12.03
C SER A 15 10.28 11.81 -11.67
N GLY A 16 10.28 13.07 -11.22
CA GLY A 16 9.03 13.79 -10.91
C GLY A 16 8.04 13.82 -12.09
N PRO A 17 8.47 14.14 -13.33
CA PRO A 17 7.60 14.04 -14.51
C PRO A 17 7.05 12.63 -14.78
N VAL A 18 7.84 11.58 -14.56
CA VAL A 18 7.38 10.19 -14.67
C VAL A 18 6.31 9.90 -13.63
N LEU A 19 6.53 10.25 -12.37
CA LEU A 19 5.57 10.03 -11.27
C LEU A 19 4.22 10.71 -11.56
N THR A 20 4.23 12.00 -11.94
CA THR A 20 2.99 12.74 -12.22
C THR A 20 2.31 12.31 -13.51
N GLY A 21 3.09 11.95 -14.55
CA GLY A 21 2.58 11.35 -15.79
C GLY A 21 1.92 9.99 -15.55
N TRP A 22 2.54 9.16 -14.71
CA TRP A 22 1.98 7.88 -14.27
C TRP A 22 0.62 8.06 -13.59
N ALA A 23 0.53 9.01 -12.64
CA ALA A 23 -0.71 9.26 -11.92
C ALA A 23 -1.86 9.69 -12.85
N ARG A 24 -1.60 10.63 -13.78
CA ARG A 24 -2.59 11.05 -14.80
C ARG A 24 -2.99 9.90 -15.71
N ARG A 25 -2.03 9.09 -16.17
CA ARG A 25 -2.32 7.96 -17.07
C ARG A 25 -3.15 6.89 -16.37
N ALA A 26 -2.82 6.54 -15.14
CA ALA A 26 -3.58 5.58 -14.35
C ALA A 26 -5.05 6.01 -14.16
N GLU A 27 -5.28 7.29 -13.84
CA GLU A 27 -6.63 7.83 -13.76
C GLU A 27 -7.36 7.80 -15.10
N HIS A 28 -6.68 8.17 -16.18
CA HIS A 28 -7.28 8.17 -17.53
C HIS A 28 -7.70 6.76 -17.96
N LEU A 29 -6.93 5.74 -17.63
CA LEU A 29 -7.22 4.34 -17.94
C LEU A 29 -8.32 3.72 -17.06
N GLY A 30 -8.71 4.38 -15.96
CA GLY A 30 -9.79 3.92 -15.09
C GLY A 30 -9.36 3.00 -13.95
N PHE A 31 -8.09 3.00 -13.55
CA PHE A 31 -7.67 2.29 -12.33
C PHE A 31 -8.36 2.86 -11.10
N ALA A 32 -8.67 2.00 -10.14
CA ALA A 32 -9.44 2.37 -8.97
C ALA A 32 -8.63 3.18 -7.95
N SER A 33 -7.34 2.94 -7.85
CA SER A 33 -6.45 3.63 -6.89
C SER A 33 -5.00 3.70 -7.35
N LEU A 34 -4.27 4.66 -6.74
CA LEU A 34 -2.82 4.81 -6.79
C LEU A 34 -2.23 4.45 -5.43
N GLY A 35 -1.44 3.38 -5.37
CA GLY A 35 -0.76 2.92 -4.16
C GLY A 35 0.66 3.47 -4.02
N VAL A 36 1.15 3.61 -2.79
CA VAL A 36 2.57 3.86 -2.49
C VAL A 36 3.11 2.86 -1.49
N LEU A 37 4.40 2.52 -1.62
CA LEU A 37 5.15 1.74 -0.64
C LEU A 37 6.00 2.66 0.22
N ASP A 38 6.22 2.29 1.47
CA ASP A 38 7.03 3.04 2.42
C ASP A 38 8.31 2.29 2.79
N ARG A 39 9.44 2.94 2.57
CA ARG A 39 10.78 2.56 3.06
C ARG A 39 11.57 3.83 3.35
N LEU A 40 12.27 3.86 4.46
CA LEU A 40 13.16 4.96 4.79
C LEU A 40 14.56 4.70 4.24
N VAL A 41 15.11 3.52 4.48
CA VAL A 41 16.45 3.12 4.00
C VAL A 41 16.33 2.49 2.61
N TYR A 42 16.06 3.33 1.63
CA TYR A 42 16.01 2.97 0.22
C TYR A 42 16.00 4.23 -0.66
N ASP A 43 16.49 4.13 -1.89
CA ASP A 43 16.41 5.22 -2.87
C ASP A 43 15.00 5.29 -3.48
N ASN A 44 14.11 6.00 -2.79
CA ASN A 44 12.70 6.15 -3.18
C ASN A 44 12.13 7.49 -2.75
N TYR A 45 10.99 7.86 -3.31
CA TYR A 45 10.23 9.02 -2.85
C TYR A 45 9.56 8.75 -1.49
N GLU A 46 9.50 9.79 -0.66
CA GLU A 46 8.70 9.75 0.56
C GLU A 46 7.22 9.59 0.19
N PRO A 47 6.51 8.58 0.77
CA PRO A 47 5.20 8.18 0.29
C PRO A 47 4.11 9.25 0.43
N VAL A 48 4.09 10.02 1.53
CA VAL A 48 3.05 11.05 1.74
C VAL A 48 3.24 12.22 0.77
N VAL A 49 4.51 12.58 0.51
CA VAL A 49 4.85 13.63 -0.49
C VAL A 49 4.50 13.15 -1.91
N ALA A 50 4.76 11.88 -2.23
CA ALA A 50 4.39 11.31 -3.52
C ALA A 50 2.86 11.29 -3.73
N LEU A 51 2.09 10.96 -2.69
CA LEU A 51 0.63 11.02 -2.73
C LEU A 51 0.12 12.46 -2.89
N ALA A 52 0.75 13.45 -2.25
CA ALA A 52 0.40 14.86 -2.43
C ALA A 52 0.63 15.31 -3.88
N ALA A 53 1.74 14.90 -4.50
CA ALA A 53 2.02 15.17 -5.91
C ALA A 53 0.98 14.51 -6.84
N ALA A 54 0.57 13.28 -6.55
CA ALA A 54 -0.49 12.59 -7.28
C ALA A 54 -1.85 13.27 -7.10
N ALA A 55 -2.19 13.72 -5.87
CA ALA A 55 -3.41 14.46 -5.56
C ALA A 55 -3.56 15.71 -6.43
N ALA A 56 -2.46 16.45 -6.62
CA ALA A 56 -2.44 17.70 -7.37
C ALA A 56 -2.66 17.53 -8.89
N VAL A 57 -2.57 16.31 -9.41
CA VAL A 57 -2.64 16.03 -10.87
C VAL A 57 -3.74 15.02 -11.24
N THR A 58 -4.58 14.66 -10.29
CA THR A 58 -5.70 13.71 -10.46
C THR A 58 -6.96 14.24 -9.78
N GLU A 59 -8.14 13.81 -10.22
CA GLU A 59 -9.44 14.30 -9.75
C GLU A 59 -10.34 13.21 -9.15
N ARG A 60 -10.21 11.95 -9.57
CA ARG A 60 -11.17 10.88 -9.25
C ARG A 60 -10.54 9.66 -8.61
N ILE A 61 -9.34 9.25 -9.07
CA ILE A 61 -8.65 8.04 -8.61
C ILE A 61 -8.35 8.13 -7.11
N ARG A 62 -8.61 7.06 -6.35
CA ARG A 62 -8.27 7.01 -4.93
C ARG A 62 -6.75 7.01 -4.74
N LEU A 63 -6.31 7.59 -3.65
CA LEU A 63 -4.90 7.61 -3.23
C LEU A 63 -4.75 6.69 -2.02
N ALA A 64 -3.85 5.73 -2.07
CA ALA A 64 -3.73 4.72 -1.03
C ALA A 64 -2.29 4.59 -0.51
N ALA A 65 -2.08 4.86 0.75
CA ALA A 65 -0.86 4.45 1.42
C ALA A 65 -0.94 2.94 1.66
N THR A 66 -0.05 2.14 1.04
CA THR A 66 -0.14 0.67 1.04
C THR A 66 1.22 0.00 1.17
N ILE A 67 1.94 0.30 2.26
CA ILE A 67 1.44 0.75 3.57
C ILE A 67 2.49 1.65 4.21
N LEU A 68 2.08 2.66 4.98
CA LEU A 68 3.02 3.46 5.77
C LEU A 68 3.55 2.66 6.97
N ILE A 69 4.86 2.68 7.16
CA ILE A 69 5.49 2.15 8.37
C ILE A 69 5.44 3.25 9.44
N ALA A 70 4.26 3.41 10.01
CA ALA A 70 3.97 4.55 10.87
C ALA A 70 4.76 4.54 12.19
N ALA A 71 5.15 3.35 12.67
CA ALA A 71 5.76 3.19 13.99
C ALA A 71 7.20 3.72 14.13
N TYR A 72 7.86 4.14 13.06
CA TYR A 72 9.15 4.84 13.14
C TYR A 72 9.03 6.37 13.04
N ARG A 73 7.85 6.91 12.79
CA ARG A 73 7.63 8.35 12.61
C ARG A 73 7.53 9.05 13.96
N ASP A 74 8.41 10.02 14.22
CA ASP A 74 8.61 10.62 15.53
C ASP A 74 7.46 11.51 16.00
N SER A 75 6.72 12.14 15.08
CA SER A 75 5.64 13.07 15.41
C SER A 75 4.30 12.62 14.83
N PRO A 76 3.49 11.88 15.60
CA PRO A 76 2.15 11.47 15.17
C PRO A 76 1.25 12.64 14.75
N ALA A 77 1.33 13.78 15.46
CA ALA A 77 0.53 14.96 15.12
C ALA A 77 0.96 15.59 13.77
N VAL A 78 2.25 15.61 13.46
CA VAL A 78 2.75 16.08 12.15
C VAL A 78 2.28 15.14 11.05
N LEU A 79 2.38 13.82 11.25
CA LEU A 79 1.87 12.84 10.31
C LEU A 79 0.35 12.98 10.11
N ALA A 80 -0.41 13.16 11.19
CA ALA A 80 -1.84 13.40 11.12
C ALA A 80 -2.18 14.62 10.24
N LYS A 81 -1.44 15.73 10.44
CA LYS A 81 -1.58 16.94 9.62
C LYS A 81 -1.21 16.72 8.16
N GLN A 82 -0.13 16.02 7.89
CA GLN A 82 0.29 15.68 6.51
C GLN A 82 -0.79 14.87 5.79
N LEU A 83 -1.29 13.80 6.42
CA LEU A 83 -2.34 12.96 5.86
C LEU A 83 -3.66 13.71 5.66
N ALA A 84 -4.07 14.54 6.63
CA ALA A 84 -5.23 15.42 6.50
C ALA A 84 -5.07 16.41 5.35
N THR A 85 -3.86 16.94 5.15
CA THR A 85 -3.57 17.83 4.02
C THR A 85 -3.71 17.13 2.68
N VAL A 86 -3.17 15.91 2.55
CA VAL A 86 -3.31 15.10 1.32
C VAL A 86 -4.78 14.75 1.06
N ASP A 87 -5.52 14.38 2.11
CA ASP A 87 -6.95 14.09 2.01
C ASP A 87 -7.74 15.31 1.51
N HIS A 88 -7.47 16.48 2.09
CA HIS A 88 -8.09 17.74 1.67
C HIS A 88 -7.72 18.13 0.23
N LEU A 89 -6.43 18.08 -0.13
CA LEU A 89 -5.96 18.36 -1.49
C LEU A 89 -6.58 17.42 -2.53
N SER A 90 -6.84 16.19 -2.16
CA SER A 90 -7.45 15.18 -3.03
C SER A 90 -8.99 15.26 -3.05
N GLY A 91 -9.63 16.09 -2.22
CA GLY A 91 -11.09 16.11 -2.10
C GLY A 91 -11.67 14.85 -1.42
N GLY A 92 -10.99 14.29 -0.41
CA GLY A 92 -11.43 13.14 0.36
C GLY A 92 -11.18 11.78 -0.29
N ARG A 93 -10.17 11.67 -1.17
CA ARG A 93 -9.83 10.42 -1.89
C ARG A 93 -8.75 9.59 -1.22
N LEU A 94 -8.21 10.02 -0.08
CA LEU A 94 -7.12 9.32 0.60
C LEU A 94 -7.62 8.11 1.40
N VAL A 95 -6.94 6.99 1.27
CA VAL A 95 -7.03 5.81 2.14
C VAL A 95 -5.69 5.63 2.83
N VAL A 96 -5.67 5.61 4.16
CA VAL A 96 -4.46 5.53 4.96
C VAL A 96 -4.23 4.12 5.45
N GLY A 97 -3.31 3.40 4.82
CA GLY A 97 -2.83 2.12 5.33
C GLY A 97 -1.63 2.30 6.23
N VAL A 98 -1.64 1.69 7.42
CA VAL A 98 -0.55 1.76 8.39
C VAL A 98 -0.15 0.40 8.93
N ALA A 99 1.13 0.20 9.18
CA ALA A 99 1.68 -1.01 9.81
C ALA A 99 2.81 -0.69 10.79
N ALA A 100 3.10 -1.65 11.67
CA ALA A 100 4.21 -1.54 12.60
C ALA A 100 5.59 -1.66 11.94
N GLY A 101 5.66 -2.22 10.73
CA GLY A 101 6.91 -2.45 10.03
C GLY A 101 7.68 -3.71 10.45
N GLY A 102 8.55 -4.17 9.56
CA GLY A 102 9.35 -5.38 9.74
C GLY A 102 10.85 -5.19 9.46
N ARG A 103 11.31 -3.95 9.25
CA ARG A 103 12.69 -3.63 8.85
C ARG A 103 13.36 -2.80 9.94
N GLU A 104 14.35 -3.38 10.58
CA GLU A 104 15.06 -2.74 11.69
C GLU A 104 15.91 -1.55 11.24
N ASP A 105 16.48 -1.61 10.04
CA ASP A 105 17.28 -0.52 9.44
C ASP A 105 16.49 0.79 9.28
N ASP A 106 15.21 0.73 8.91
CA ASP A 106 14.35 1.91 8.83
C ASP A 106 14.17 2.57 10.21
N PHE A 107 14.04 1.77 11.28
CA PHE A 107 13.92 2.28 12.65
C PHE A 107 15.24 2.90 13.15
N LEU A 108 16.37 2.26 12.87
CA LEU A 108 17.68 2.79 13.23
C LEU A 108 17.95 4.12 12.52
N ALA A 109 17.66 4.22 11.23
CA ALA A 109 17.80 5.45 10.46
C ALA A 109 16.87 6.57 10.95
N ALA A 110 15.68 6.22 11.45
CA ALA A 110 14.76 7.16 12.09
C ALA A 110 15.12 7.53 13.52
N GLY A 111 16.22 7.02 14.08
CA GLY A 111 16.62 7.30 15.44
C GLY A 111 15.75 6.64 16.51
N THR A 112 14.95 5.63 16.16
CA THR A 112 14.04 4.96 17.10
C THR A 112 14.32 3.45 17.21
N THR A 113 13.79 2.81 18.26
CA THR A 113 14.02 1.38 18.49
C THR A 113 13.04 0.52 17.71
N PHE A 114 13.50 -0.63 17.23
CA PHE A 114 12.64 -1.62 16.58
C PHE A 114 11.71 -2.32 17.59
N ALA A 115 12.20 -2.55 18.83
CA ALA A 115 11.40 -3.11 19.90
C ALA A 115 10.21 -2.20 20.27
N GLY A 116 9.07 -2.78 20.65
CA GLY A 116 7.89 -2.01 21.03
C GLY A 116 7.13 -1.30 19.90
N ARG A 117 7.54 -1.48 18.63
CA ARG A 117 6.91 -0.83 17.46
C ARG A 117 5.40 -1.06 17.33
N GLY A 118 4.91 -2.21 17.84
CA GLY A 118 3.48 -2.50 17.87
C GLY A 118 2.71 -1.53 18.77
N LYS A 119 3.22 -1.29 19.98
CA LYS A 119 2.62 -0.32 20.91
C LYS A 119 2.71 1.11 20.35
N ARG A 120 3.88 1.49 19.78
CA ARG A 120 4.00 2.81 19.14
C ARG A 120 3.01 3.01 18.00
N LEU A 121 2.70 1.96 17.23
CA LEU A 121 1.63 2.04 16.23
C LEU A 121 0.26 2.25 16.87
N ASP A 122 -0.03 1.58 17.98
CA ASP A 122 -1.31 1.74 18.70
C ASP A 122 -1.46 3.18 19.21
N ASP A 123 -0.42 3.72 19.85
CA ASP A 123 -0.37 5.09 20.35
C ASP A 123 -0.48 6.11 19.20
N LEU A 124 0.20 5.86 18.08
CA LEU A 124 0.12 6.72 16.90
C LEU A 124 -1.28 6.76 16.30
N VAL A 125 -1.92 5.60 16.14
CA VAL A 125 -3.29 5.53 15.59
C VAL A 125 -4.29 6.25 16.50
N ALA A 126 -4.13 6.17 17.81
CA ALA A 126 -4.94 6.95 18.76
C ALA A 126 -4.74 8.47 18.54
N THR A 127 -3.50 8.92 18.42
CA THR A 127 -3.18 10.34 18.14
C THR A 127 -3.73 10.80 16.79
N LEU A 128 -3.62 9.98 15.72
CA LEU A 128 -4.22 10.34 14.42
C LEU A 128 -5.71 10.64 14.55
N ARG A 129 -6.44 9.80 15.26
CA ARG A 129 -7.89 9.97 15.44
C ARG A 129 -8.22 11.18 16.29
N GLU A 130 -7.50 11.39 17.38
CA GLU A 130 -7.65 12.55 18.24
C GLU A 130 -7.45 13.86 17.45
N VAL A 131 -6.36 13.91 16.68
CA VAL A 131 -6.04 15.09 15.84
C VAL A 131 -7.11 15.34 14.77
N TRP A 132 -7.59 14.28 14.10
CA TRP A 132 -8.60 14.42 13.04
C TRP A 132 -10.01 14.75 13.56
N GLN A 133 -10.30 14.44 14.82
CA GLN A 133 -11.56 14.78 15.48
C GLN A 133 -11.52 16.16 16.18
N GLY A 134 -10.32 16.66 16.42
CA GLY A 134 -10.12 17.95 17.08
C GLY A 134 -10.21 19.14 16.12
N ASP A 135 -10.25 20.32 16.67
CA ASP A 135 -10.37 21.60 15.96
C ASP A 135 -9.06 22.40 15.91
N THR A 136 -8.02 21.94 16.59
CA THR A 136 -6.73 22.65 16.74
C THR A 136 -5.71 22.34 15.66
N VAL A 137 -5.75 21.16 15.06
CA VAL A 137 -4.81 20.72 14.00
C VAL A 137 -5.59 20.44 12.72
N GLY A 138 -5.75 21.46 11.89
CA GLY A 138 -6.44 21.36 10.59
C GLY A 138 -5.49 20.98 9.44
N PRO A 139 -6.05 20.74 8.22
CA PRO A 139 -7.49 20.74 7.93
C PRO A 139 -8.23 19.57 8.60
N ALA A 140 -9.55 19.72 8.83
CA ALA A 140 -10.37 18.62 9.31
C ALA A 140 -10.43 17.51 8.26
N ALA A 141 -10.19 16.30 8.68
CA ALA A 141 -10.19 15.11 7.81
C ALA A 141 -10.50 13.86 8.64
N ALA A 142 -10.98 12.83 7.99
CA ALA A 142 -11.13 11.50 8.59
C ALA A 142 -10.92 10.41 7.53
N PRO A 143 -9.73 10.33 6.92
CA PRO A 143 -9.50 9.33 5.88
C PRO A 143 -9.65 7.93 6.46
N PRO A 144 -10.21 6.97 5.68
CA PRO A 144 -10.33 5.58 6.10
C PRO A 144 -8.97 5.00 6.48
N LEU A 145 -8.91 4.32 7.63
CA LEU A 145 -7.73 3.61 8.10
C LEU A 145 -7.80 2.13 7.73
N VAL A 146 -6.76 1.63 7.08
CA VAL A 146 -6.55 0.21 6.80
C VAL A 146 -5.29 -0.25 7.54
N MET A 147 -5.36 -1.39 8.21
CA MET A 147 -4.22 -1.89 8.98
C MET A 147 -3.52 -3.03 8.25
N GLY A 148 -2.19 -2.99 8.20
CA GLY A 148 -1.39 -4.04 7.59
C GLY A 148 -0.69 -4.96 8.56
N GLY A 149 -0.34 -6.13 8.07
CA GLY A 149 0.50 -7.10 8.76
C GLY A 149 -0.12 -8.50 8.85
N HIS A 150 0.76 -9.48 9.05
CA HIS A 150 0.42 -10.90 8.97
C HIS A 150 0.34 -11.59 10.35
N SER A 151 0.66 -10.89 11.43
CA SER A 151 0.60 -11.47 12.77
C SER A 151 -0.80 -11.39 13.38
N PRO A 152 -1.14 -12.30 14.31
CA PRO A 152 -2.40 -12.19 15.05
C PRO A 152 -2.59 -10.84 15.75
N ALA A 153 -1.49 -10.21 16.20
CA ALA A 153 -1.55 -8.89 16.81
C ALA A 153 -1.92 -7.79 15.77
N ALA A 154 -1.41 -7.88 14.54
CA ALA A 154 -1.78 -6.97 13.46
C ALA A 154 -3.26 -7.10 13.07
N MET A 155 -3.79 -8.33 13.04
CA MET A 155 -5.19 -8.60 12.74
C MET A 155 -6.12 -8.09 13.84
N ARG A 156 -5.74 -8.25 15.12
CA ARG A 156 -6.48 -7.63 16.23
C ARG A 156 -6.50 -6.09 16.14
N ARG A 157 -5.38 -5.47 15.73
CA ARG A 157 -5.34 -4.02 15.46
C ARG A 157 -6.27 -3.61 14.35
N ALA A 158 -6.27 -4.37 13.25
CA ALA A 158 -7.18 -4.10 12.14
C ALA A 158 -8.64 -4.12 12.61
N ALA A 159 -9.01 -5.12 13.39
CA ALA A 159 -10.36 -5.23 13.96
C ALA A 159 -10.68 -4.11 14.96
N ALA A 160 -9.71 -3.66 15.78
CA ALA A 160 -9.93 -2.62 16.77
C ALA A 160 -9.95 -1.21 16.19
N HIS A 161 -9.11 -0.97 15.17
CA HIS A 161 -8.81 0.39 14.71
C HIS A 161 -9.07 0.63 13.22
N GLY A 162 -9.23 -0.38 12.38
CA GLY A 162 -9.34 -0.22 10.94
C GLY A 162 -10.77 -0.25 10.41
N GLN A 163 -10.95 0.22 9.17
CA GLN A 163 -12.07 -0.11 8.31
C GLN A 163 -11.74 -1.28 7.38
N GLY A 164 -10.52 -1.79 7.42
CA GLY A 164 -10.06 -2.90 6.62
C GLY A 164 -8.70 -3.43 7.01
N TRP A 165 -8.29 -4.47 6.31
CA TRP A 165 -7.00 -5.11 6.45
C TRP A 165 -6.34 -5.24 5.07
N ILE A 166 -5.02 -5.04 5.03
CA ILE A 166 -4.21 -5.26 3.83
C ILE A 166 -3.13 -6.29 4.11
N GLY A 167 -3.08 -7.32 3.28
CA GLY A 167 -2.03 -8.34 3.26
C GLY A 167 -1.31 -8.35 1.93
N GLY A 168 -0.01 -8.05 1.94
CA GLY A 168 0.82 -8.07 0.74
C GLY A 168 1.93 -9.10 0.80
N GLY A 169 2.54 -9.39 -0.37
CA GLY A 169 3.74 -10.23 -0.45
C GLY A 169 3.53 -11.72 -0.23
N SER A 170 2.31 -12.22 -0.26
CA SER A 170 1.98 -13.64 -0.18
C SER A 170 1.40 -14.16 -1.50
N SER A 171 1.43 -15.48 -1.70
CA SER A 171 0.66 -16.13 -2.75
C SER A 171 -0.85 -15.97 -2.49
N THR A 172 -1.70 -16.19 -3.48
CA THR A 172 -3.16 -16.15 -3.30
C THR A 172 -3.63 -17.09 -2.19
N ALA A 173 -3.08 -18.31 -2.11
CA ALA A 173 -3.39 -19.24 -1.02
C ALA A 173 -2.93 -18.71 0.36
N GLY A 174 -1.75 -18.11 0.43
CA GLY A 174 -1.26 -17.46 1.65
C GLY A 174 -2.13 -16.26 2.05
N TYR A 175 -2.55 -15.45 1.08
CA TYR A 175 -3.50 -14.36 1.32
C TYR A 175 -4.84 -14.88 1.84
N ALA A 176 -5.41 -15.92 1.23
CA ALA A 176 -6.69 -16.50 1.65
C ALA A 176 -6.67 -16.93 3.12
N ALA A 177 -5.60 -17.63 3.55
CA ALA A 177 -5.44 -18.06 4.94
C ALA A 177 -5.34 -16.87 5.92
N LEU A 178 -4.61 -15.82 5.54
CA LEU A 178 -4.47 -14.61 6.35
C LEU A 178 -5.77 -13.79 6.38
N ALA A 179 -6.46 -13.69 5.25
CA ALA A 179 -7.74 -12.99 5.14
C ALA A 179 -8.81 -13.62 6.03
N GLU A 180 -8.85 -14.95 6.12
CA GLU A 180 -9.76 -15.66 7.03
C GLU A 180 -9.43 -15.34 8.50
N GLN A 181 -8.15 -15.33 8.87
CA GLN A 181 -7.74 -14.93 10.22
C GLN A 181 -8.11 -13.47 10.53
N ALA A 182 -8.00 -12.57 9.56
CA ALA A 182 -8.41 -11.17 9.72
C ALA A 182 -9.92 -11.06 9.93
N ARG A 183 -10.74 -11.80 9.17
CA ARG A 183 -12.21 -11.86 9.35
C ARG A 183 -12.60 -12.44 10.70
N LEU A 184 -11.91 -13.50 11.16
CA LEU A 184 -12.13 -14.07 12.47
C LEU A 184 -11.79 -13.08 13.60
N ALA A 185 -10.69 -12.34 13.48
CA ALA A 185 -10.34 -11.28 14.42
C ALA A 185 -11.41 -10.17 14.45
N TRP A 186 -11.96 -9.80 13.31
CA TRP A 186 -13.06 -8.83 13.17
C TRP A 186 -14.32 -9.29 13.92
N LYS A 187 -14.74 -10.52 13.67
CA LYS A 187 -15.87 -11.14 14.36
C LYS A 187 -15.63 -11.25 15.87
N SER A 188 -14.43 -11.64 16.28
CA SER A 188 -14.06 -11.75 17.69
C SER A 188 -14.03 -10.41 18.42
N ALA A 189 -13.85 -9.30 17.69
CA ALA A 189 -13.95 -7.94 18.21
C ALA A 189 -15.40 -7.43 18.32
N GLY A 190 -16.39 -8.25 18.01
CA GLY A 190 -17.82 -7.87 18.04
C GLY A 190 -18.24 -6.92 16.91
N ARG A 191 -17.46 -6.86 15.82
CA ARG A 191 -17.78 -6.00 14.67
C ARG A 191 -18.80 -6.67 13.76
N GLU A 192 -19.85 -5.93 13.42
CA GLU A 192 -20.91 -6.39 12.50
C GLU A 192 -20.67 -5.90 11.05
N ASP A 193 -19.89 -4.84 10.89
CA ASP A 193 -19.50 -4.32 9.58
C ASP A 193 -18.50 -5.26 8.88
N ARG A 194 -18.50 -5.23 7.55
CA ARG A 194 -17.54 -6.02 6.75
C ARG A 194 -16.23 -5.24 6.58
N PRO A 195 -15.06 -5.81 6.93
CA PRO A 195 -13.78 -5.19 6.66
C PRO A 195 -13.51 -5.09 5.16
N ARG A 196 -12.93 -3.97 4.70
CA ARG A 196 -12.34 -3.90 3.35
C ARG A 196 -11.08 -4.76 3.31
N MET A 197 -11.07 -5.74 2.43
CA MET A 197 -9.96 -6.70 2.28
C MET A 197 -9.09 -6.30 1.10
N MET A 198 -7.85 -5.92 1.34
CA MET A 198 -6.95 -5.42 0.31
C MET A 198 -5.71 -6.30 0.18
N SER A 199 -5.11 -6.29 -1.00
CA SER A 199 -3.82 -6.94 -1.25
C SER A 199 -2.98 -6.13 -2.23
N LEU A 200 -1.72 -6.51 -2.37
CA LEU A 200 -0.81 -5.99 -3.38
C LEU A 200 -0.04 -7.12 -4.07
N GLY A 201 0.31 -6.88 -5.31
CA GLY A 201 1.18 -7.75 -6.11
C GLY A 201 2.16 -6.92 -6.94
N TYR A 202 3.21 -7.56 -7.44
CA TYR A 202 4.16 -6.93 -8.35
C TYR A 202 3.92 -7.37 -9.78
N VAL A 203 4.00 -6.43 -10.72
CA VAL A 203 3.70 -6.68 -12.12
C VAL A 203 4.74 -6.06 -13.05
N SER A 204 5.11 -6.79 -14.10
CA SER A 204 5.91 -6.29 -15.21
C SER A 204 5.59 -7.09 -16.47
N LEU A 205 4.79 -6.54 -17.36
CA LEU A 205 4.37 -7.20 -18.60
C LEU A 205 5.30 -6.81 -19.77
N GLY A 206 5.17 -7.55 -20.89
CA GLY A 206 5.95 -7.34 -22.10
C GLY A 206 7.19 -8.23 -22.21
N PRO A 207 7.96 -8.09 -23.31
CA PRO A 207 9.02 -9.05 -23.66
C PRO A 207 10.05 -9.28 -22.55
N ASP A 208 10.53 -8.22 -21.88
CA ASP A 208 11.54 -8.30 -20.82
C ASP A 208 10.92 -8.23 -19.41
N GLY A 209 9.62 -8.42 -19.30
CA GLY A 209 8.86 -8.24 -18.07
C GLY A 209 9.40 -9.09 -16.92
N ARG A 210 9.72 -10.35 -17.18
CA ARG A 210 10.26 -11.29 -16.20
C ARG A 210 11.64 -10.85 -15.69
N GLU A 211 12.55 -10.48 -16.57
CA GLU A 211 13.90 -10.06 -16.20
C GLU A 211 13.87 -8.78 -15.37
N ARG A 212 13.11 -7.77 -15.81
CA ARG A 212 12.91 -6.52 -15.08
C ARG A 212 12.33 -6.76 -13.67
N ALA A 213 11.26 -7.54 -13.57
CA ALA A 213 10.64 -7.84 -12.29
C ALA A 213 11.60 -8.55 -11.34
N GLN A 214 12.30 -9.56 -11.82
CA GLN A 214 13.25 -10.32 -11.00
C GLN A 214 14.43 -9.47 -10.53
N SER A 215 15.02 -8.69 -11.42
CA SER A 215 16.12 -7.77 -11.08
C SER A 215 15.70 -6.76 -10.01
N TYR A 216 14.58 -6.05 -10.25
CA TYR A 216 14.06 -5.08 -9.31
C TYR A 216 13.71 -5.70 -7.96
N LEU A 217 12.99 -6.81 -7.92
CA LEU A 217 12.52 -7.38 -6.66
C LEU A 217 13.64 -8.02 -5.83
N ARG A 218 14.67 -8.60 -6.48
CA ARG A 218 15.87 -9.05 -5.76
C ARG A 218 16.59 -7.89 -5.08
N ALA A 219 16.72 -6.75 -5.77
CA ALA A 219 17.32 -5.55 -5.20
C ALA A 219 16.45 -4.94 -4.10
N TYR A 220 15.15 -4.79 -4.34
CA TYR A 220 14.21 -4.21 -3.39
C TYR A 220 14.07 -5.03 -2.10
N TYR A 221 14.09 -6.36 -2.20
CA TYR A 221 13.99 -7.29 -1.07
C TYR A 221 15.33 -7.90 -0.63
N ALA A 222 16.47 -7.34 -1.05
CA ALA A 222 17.80 -7.86 -0.68
C ALA A 222 17.97 -8.03 0.85
N PHE A 223 17.36 -7.14 1.65
CA PHE A 223 17.35 -7.21 3.11
C PHE A 223 16.68 -8.48 3.68
N ALA A 224 15.81 -9.13 2.92
CA ALA A 224 14.99 -10.25 3.37
C ALA A 224 15.65 -11.62 3.08
N GLY A 225 16.87 -11.62 2.55
CA GLY A 225 17.62 -12.83 2.24
C GLY A 225 16.85 -13.75 1.25
N PRO A 226 16.65 -15.04 1.59
CA PRO A 226 15.97 -15.98 0.69
C PRO A 226 14.55 -15.59 0.26
N LYS A 227 13.87 -14.71 1.03
CA LYS A 227 12.54 -14.20 0.67
C LYS A 227 12.56 -13.28 -0.54
N ALA A 228 13.71 -12.71 -0.89
CA ALA A 228 13.87 -11.93 -2.12
C ALA A 228 13.60 -12.78 -3.37
N GLU A 229 14.07 -14.02 -3.40
CA GLU A 229 13.81 -14.96 -4.50
C GLU A 229 12.32 -15.34 -4.59
N MET A 230 11.66 -15.50 -3.45
CA MET A 230 10.21 -15.76 -3.42
C MET A 230 9.41 -14.57 -3.99
N ALA A 231 9.80 -13.34 -3.64
CA ALA A 231 9.17 -12.14 -4.18
C ALA A 231 9.40 -12.03 -5.71
N ALA A 232 10.63 -12.27 -6.16
CA ALA A 232 10.98 -12.26 -7.58
C ALA A 232 10.23 -13.32 -8.39
N ALA A 233 10.10 -14.54 -7.84
CA ALA A 233 9.33 -15.62 -8.47
C ALA A 233 7.82 -15.38 -8.46
N GLY A 234 7.32 -14.64 -7.48
CA GLY A 234 5.91 -14.28 -7.32
C GLY A 234 5.41 -13.18 -8.25
N ALA A 235 6.31 -12.47 -8.95
CA ALA A 235 5.93 -11.39 -9.85
C ALA A 235 5.04 -11.87 -11.00
N ILE A 236 4.08 -11.04 -11.35
CA ILE A 236 3.17 -11.24 -12.48
C ILE A 236 3.87 -10.71 -13.74
N THR A 237 4.24 -11.60 -14.66
CA THR A 237 5.10 -11.24 -15.81
C THR A 237 4.49 -11.55 -17.18
N ASP A 238 3.26 -12.05 -17.21
CA ASP A 238 2.50 -12.29 -18.43
C ASP A 238 1.00 -12.06 -18.21
N ALA A 239 0.29 -11.82 -19.30
CA ALA A 239 -1.13 -11.48 -19.33
C ALA A 239 -2.05 -12.60 -18.77
N GLY A 240 -1.74 -13.86 -19.08
CA GLY A 240 -2.50 -15.02 -18.59
C GLY A 240 -2.44 -15.10 -17.07
N ARG A 241 -1.21 -15.03 -16.52
CA ARG A 241 -0.98 -15.01 -15.06
C ARG A 241 -1.64 -13.81 -14.39
N LEU A 242 -1.68 -12.64 -15.04
CA LEU A 242 -2.39 -11.47 -14.50
C LEU A 242 -3.88 -11.76 -14.32
N ARG A 243 -4.56 -12.27 -15.36
CA ARG A 243 -5.98 -12.61 -15.30
C ARG A 243 -6.27 -13.69 -14.26
N GLU A 244 -5.46 -14.75 -14.22
CA GLU A 244 -5.58 -15.82 -13.22
C GLU A 244 -5.41 -15.30 -11.79
N THR A 245 -4.43 -14.43 -11.57
CA THR A 245 -4.20 -13.81 -10.26
C THR A 245 -5.38 -12.96 -9.83
N ILE A 246 -5.91 -12.12 -10.71
CA ILE A 246 -7.08 -11.27 -10.43
C ILE A 246 -8.29 -12.13 -10.07
N ALA A 247 -8.58 -13.17 -10.86
CA ALA A 247 -9.68 -14.09 -10.59
C ALA A 247 -9.53 -14.78 -9.23
N ALA A 248 -8.34 -15.32 -8.95
CA ALA A 248 -8.07 -16.02 -7.71
C ALA A 248 -8.17 -15.11 -6.46
N TYR A 249 -7.74 -13.84 -6.54
CA TYR A 249 -7.94 -12.88 -5.45
C TYR A 249 -9.42 -12.51 -5.26
N ALA A 250 -10.18 -12.38 -6.34
CA ALA A 250 -11.62 -12.13 -6.28
C ALA A 250 -12.37 -13.29 -5.61
N GLU A 251 -12.06 -14.54 -5.96
CA GLU A 251 -12.66 -15.76 -5.38
C GLU A 251 -12.46 -15.85 -3.86
N VAL A 252 -11.32 -15.42 -3.34
CA VAL A 252 -11.05 -15.43 -1.90
C VAL A 252 -11.56 -14.17 -1.17
N GLY A 253 -12.32 -13.32 -1.87
CA GLY A 253 -13.00 -12.16 -1.32
C GLY A 253 -12.07 -10.99 -1.03
N CYS A 254 -11.07 -10.77 -1.87
CA CYS A 254 -10.31 -9.53 -1.92
C CYS A 254 -11.18 -8.43 -2.55
N ASP A 255 -11.25 -7.26 -1.92
CA ASP A 255 -12.01 -6.12 -2.42
C ASP A 255 -11.20 -5.24 -3.36
N GLU A 256 -9.88 -5.18 -3.13
CA GLU A 256 -8.97 -4.36 -3.93
C GLU A 256 -7.58 -5.01 -4.03
N LEU A 257 -7.11 -5.20 -5.26
CA LEU A 257 -5.75 -5.64 -5.56
C LEU A 257 -4.97 -4.48 -6.19
N ILE A 258 -3.86 -4.07 -5.57
CA ILE A 258 -3.00 -2.99 -6.06
C ILE A 258 -1.76 -3.60 -6.70
N LEU A 259 -1.55 -3.33 -7.98
CA LEU A 259 -0.48 -3.87 -8.81
C LEU A 259 0.70 -2.90 -8.88
N PHE A 260 1.78 -3.20 -8.15
CA PHE A 260 2.99 -2.38 -8.13
C PHE A 260 3.89 -2.67 -9.33
N PRO A 261 4.26 -1.65 -10.13
CA PRO A 261 5.11 -1.84 -11.29
C PRO A 261 6.56 -2.13 -10.88
N CYS A 262 7.26 -2.89 -11.71
CA CYS A 262 8.70 -3.09 -11.61
C CYS A 262 9.48 -2.28 -12.66
N THR A 263 8.86 -1.24 -13.19
CA THR A 263 9.42 -0.35 -14.23
C THR A 263 8.85 1.06 -14.11
N THR A 264 9.57 2.05 -14.60
CA THR A 264 9.13 3.44 -14.73
C THR A 264 8.49 3.74 -16.09
N ASP A 265 8.45 2.77 -17.00
CA ASP A 265 7.82 2.92 -18.32
C ASP A 265 6.29 3.04 -18.16
N VAL A 266 5.76 4.22 -18.47
CA VAL A 266 4.31 4.53 -18.37
C VAL A 266 3.46 3.63 -19.28
N GLY A 267 3.99 3.13 -20.39
CA GLY A 267 3.32 2.17 -21.27
C GLY A 267 2.95 0.86 -20.57
N GLN A 268 3.57 0.56 -19.43
CA GLN A 268 3.18 -0.58 -18.59
C GLN A 268 1.73 -0.50 -18.11
N LEU A 269 1.22 0.71 -17.86
CA LEU A 269 -0.17 0.92 -17.45
C LEU A 269 -1.16 0.46 -18.53
N ASP A 270 -0.85 0.71 -19.79
CA ASP A 270 -1.70 0.29 -20.92
C ASP A 270 -1.76 -1.24 -21.03
N LEU A 271 -0.61 -1.90 -20.86
CA LEU A 271 -0.55 -3.37 -20.85
C LEU A 271 -1.34 -3.97 -19.69
N ILE A 272 -1.26 -3.38 -18.50
CA ILE A 272 -2.01 -3.85 -17.33
C ILE A 272 -3.50 -3.58 -17.54
N ALA A 273 -3.90 -2.39 -17.98
CA ALA A 273 -5.29 -2.00 -18.18
C ALA A 273 -6.00 -2.91 -19.18
N ALA A 274 -5.35 -3.25 -20.29
CA ALA A 274 -5.91 -4.13 -21.32
C ALA A 274 -6.30 -5.53 -20.80
N GLU A 275 -5.68 -5.99 -19.71
CA GLU A 275 -5.89 -7.34 -19.16
C GLU A 275 -6.67 -7.34 -17.84
N ALA A 276 -6.65 -6.21 -17.12
CA ALA A 276 -7.15 -6.13 -15.76
C ALA A 276 -8.44 -5.30 -15.60
N LEU A 277 -8.74 -4.43 -16.56
CA LEU A 277 -9.92 -3.56 -16.52
C LEU A 277 -10.96 -4.02 -17.54
N PRO A 278 -12.26 -3.74 -17.29
CA PRO A 278 -13.35 -4.10 -18.18
C PRO A 278 -13.35 -3.34 -19.50
#